data_e35eb42c821a42fe097a262d72504693
#
_entry.id   e35eb42c821a42fe097a262d72504693
#
_cell.length_a   1.000
_cell.length_b   1.000
_cell.length_c   1.000
_cell.angle_alpha   90.00
_cell.angle_beta   90.00
_cell.angle_gamma   90.00
#
_symmetry.space_group_name_H-M   'P 1'
#
loop_
_entity.id
_entity.type
_entity.pdbx_description
1 polymer ?
#
loop_
_entity_poly.entity_id
_entity_poly.type
_entity_poly.pdbx_seq_one_letter_code
_entity_poly.pdbx_strand_id
1 'polypeptide(L)'
;MNSSQVSFFTFSAYYDIGLFKYLLFTIVMCFYILILCANVFLIVVICMNRSLHEPMYIFLCSLFMNELYGSTGLYPLLLIQIFSDIHTVSAPFCYLQIFCLYTYANVEFYTLAVMSYDRYLSICCPLQYNTLMTSNKVAMLIALSWLFPFLAIVIMISLNASLQLCGNIIDRLYCDNYSLVKLACYDTTVNNVYGLIYTFIVLFGLVVLIIYTYIRILKVCFSGSKQTRRKAVSTCTPHLTSLFNFSVGCLFEIVQSRLNMSRAPMILRIFLSLYFIIFQPLCNPVVYGLNLSKIHILCRVQVVQECLGYVYNLLKNGHLKHRT
;
A
#
# COMPACT_ATOMS: atom_id res chain seq x y z
N MET A 1 42.60 -6.64 -3.72
CA MET A 1 41.71 -6.66 -2.54
C MET A 1 40.51 -7.48 -2.93
N ASN A 2 40.31 -8.64 -2.31
CA ASN A 2 39.11 -9.46 -2.54
C ASN A 2 37.91 -8.65 -2.03
N SER A 3 37.08 -8.17 -2.96
CA SER A 3 35.82 -7.52 -2.62
C SER A 3 34.84 -8.60 -2.16
N SER A 4 34.86 -8.92 -0.86
CA SER A 4 33.78 -9.71 -0.29
C SER A 4 32.49 -8.87 -0.36
N GLN A 5 31.56 -9.26 -1.24
CA GLN A 5 30.22 -8.67 -1.23
C GLN A 5 29.64 -8.84 0.17
N VAL A 6 29.00 -7.79 0.68
CA VAL A 6 28.28 -7.83 1.97
C VAL A 6 27.17 -8.88 1.90
N SER A 7 27.27 -9.92 2.72
CA SER A 7 26.31 -11.02 2.73
C SER A 7 25.12 -10.76 3.68
N PHE A 8 25.34 -9.92 4.71
CA PHE A 8 24.34 -9.63 5.74
C PHE A 8 24.34 -8.15 6.12
N PHE A 9 23.16 -7.60 6.36
CA PHE A 9 22.97 -6.27 6.94
C PHE A 9 22.48 -6.38 8.37
N THR A 10 22.84 -5.41 9.21
CA THR A 10 22.48 -5.33 10.63
C THR A 10 21.62 -4.08 10.86
N PHE A 11 20.46 -4.26 11.49
CA PHE A 11 19.57 -3.16 11.82
C PHE A 11 19.90 -2.58 13.20
N SER A 12 20.36 -1.34 13.26
CA SER A 12 20.70 -0.67 14.54
C SER A 12 19.47 -0.10 15.25
N ALA A 13 18.36 0.09 14.56
CA ALA A 13 17.14 0.68 15.14
C ALA A 13 16.47 -0.19 16.23
N TYR A 14 16.87 -1.45 16.37
CA TYR A 14 16.31 -2.38 17.36
C TYR A 14 17.08 -2.45 18.67
N TYR A 15 18.30 -1.89 18.75
CA TYR A 15 19.18 -2.11 19.91
C TYR A 15 18.61 -1.59 21.23
N ASP A 16 17.77 -0.57 21.23
CA ASP A 16 17.24 0.07 22.43
C ASP A 16 15.81 -0.35 22.80
N ILE A 17 15.23 -1.35 22.10
CA ILE A 17 13.79 -1.69 22.28
C ILE A 17 13.53 -2.42 23.61
N GLY A 18 14.48 -3.23 24.12
CA GLY A 18 14.34 -3.91 25.40
C GLY A 18 13.05 -4.74 25.53
N LEU A 19 12.37 -4.66 26.69
CA LEU A 19 11.09 -5.35 26.94
C LEU A 19 9.93 -4.80 26.11
N PHE A 20 10.06 -3.61 25.55
CA PHE A 20 9.03 -3.02 24.67
C PHE A 20 8.84 -3.85 23.39
N LYS A 21 9.79 -4.73 23.02
CA LYS A 21 9.69 -5.63 21.87
C LYS A 21 8.42 -6.51 21.89
N TYR A 22 8.01 -7.02 23.04
CA TYR A 22 6.82 -7.87 23.15
C TYR A 22 5.53 -7.12 22.87
N LEU A 23 5.43 -5.88 23.40
CA LEU A 23 4.27 -5.03 23.14
C LEU A 23 4.25 -4.61 21.65
N LEU A 24 5.38 -4.20 21.11
CA LEU A 24 5.51 -3.81 19.70
C LEU A 24 5.17 -4.98 18.77
N PHE A 25 5.68 -6.19 19.06
CA PHE A 25 5.35 -7.40 18.30
C PHE A 25 3.85 -7.67 18.30
N THR A 26 3.21 -7.62 19.46
CA THR A 26 1.77 -7.87 19.58
C THR A 26 0.95 -6.85 18.79
N ILE A 27 1.29 -5.57 18.90
CA ILE A 27 0.62 -4.48 18.17
C ILE A 27 0.78 -4.67 16.65
N VAL A 28 1.99 -4.91 16.17
CA VAL A 28 2.29 -5.08 14.74
C VAL A 28 1.60 -6.34 14.19
N MET A 29 1.59 -7.44 14.95
CA MET A 29 0.89 -8.68 14.58
C MET A 29 -0.63 -8.46 14.47
N CYS A 30 -1.24 -7.78 15.46
CA CYS A 30 -2.68 -7.46 15.42
C CYS A 30 -3.02 -6.63 14.18
N PHE A 31 -2.24 -5.58 13.86
CA PHE A 31 -2.46 -4.77 12.67
C PHE A 31 -2.29 -5.60 11.39
N TYR A 32 -1.29 -6.47 11.31
CA TYR A 32 -1.10 -7.32 10.15
C TYR A 32 -2.31 -8.24 9.90
N ILE A 33 -2.82 -8.89 10.96
CA ILE A 33 -4.02 -9.73 10.85
C ILE A 33 -5.23 -8.89 10.40
N LEU A 34 -5.43 -7.70 10.98
CA LEU A 34 -6.52 -6.80 10.59
C LEU A 34 -6.43 -6.37 9.13
N ILE A 35 -5.21 -6.05 8.64
CA ILE A 35 -4.98 -5.71 7.24
C ILE A 35 -5.36 -6.88 6.33
N LEU A 36 -4.88 -8.09 6.63
CA LEU A 36 -5.19 -9.27 5.84
C LEU A 36 -6.71 -9.53 5.81
N CYS A 37 -7.35 -9.54 6.98
CA CYS A 37 -8.80 -9.81 7.08
C CYS A 37 -9.63 -8.76 6.34
N ALA A 38 -9.33 -7.46 6.53
CA ALA A 38 -10.12 -6.38 5.92
C ALA A 38 -10.00 -6.37 4.39
N ASN A 39 -8.78 -6.48 3.86
CA ASN A 39 -8.55 -6.47 2.43
C ASN A 39 -9.10 -7.72 1.74
N VAL A 40 -8.85 -8.92 2.29
CA VAL A 40 -9.41 -10.18 1.77
C VAL A 40 -10.94 -10.14 1.79
N PHE A 41 -11.54 -9.68 2.88
CA PHE A 41 -13.01 -9.58 2.99
C PHE A 41 -13.59 -8.70 1.87
N LEU A 42 -13.02 -7.51 1.61
CA LEU A 42 -13.52 -6.63 0.56
C LEU A 42 -13.29 -7.19 -0.84
N ILE A 43 -12.17 -7.87 -1.09
CA ILE A 43 -11.94 -8.58 -2.36
C ILE A 43 -13.03 -9.62 -2.58
N VAL A 44 -13.31 -10.44 -1.57
CA VAL A 44 -14.36 -11.47 -1.65
C VAL A 44 -15.74 -10.84 -1.90
N VAL A 45 -16.10 -9.77 -1.18
CA VAL A 45 -17.36 -9.04 -1.41
C VAL A 45 -17.46 -8.54 -2.84
N ILE A 46 -16.39 -7.97 -3.40
CA ILE A 46 -16.40 -7.48 -4.79
C ILE A 46 -16.51 -8.63 -5.78
N CYS A 47 -15.74 -9.70 -5.61
CA CYS A 47 -15.71 -10.84 -6.53
C CYS A 47 -17.05 -11.60 -6.56
N MET A 48 -17.70 -11.77 -5.40
CA MET A 48 -18.95 -12.55 -5.32
C MET A 48 -20.17 -11.78 -5.78
N ASN A 49 -20.14 -10.46 -5.82
CA ASN A 49 -21.30 -9.64 -6.15
C ASN A 49 -21.19 -9.05 -7.55
N ARG A 50 -21.91 -9.62 -8.53
CA ARG A 50 -21.93 -9.14 -9.92
C ARG A 50 -22.31 -7.66 -10.08
N SER A 51 -23.08 -7.09 -9.15
CA SER A 51 -23.42 -5.67 -9.13
C SER A 51 -22.22 -4.75 -8.86
N LEU A 52 -21.11 -5.30 -8.38
CA LEU A 52 -19.82 -4.61 -8.17
C LEU A 52 -18.81 -4.85 -9.29
N HIS A 53 -19.18 -5.50 -10.41
CA HIS A 53 -18.27 -5.70 -11.53
C HIS A 53 -18.24 -4.48 -12.48
N GLU A 54 -18.33 -3.27 -11.94
CA GLU A 54 -18.06 -2.01 -12.64
C GLU A 54 -16.56 -1.66 -12.57
N PRO A 55 -16.00 -0.92 -13.55
CA PRO A 55 -14.57 -0.62 -13.63
C PRO A 55 -13.95 -0.13 -12.32
N MET A 56 -14.60 0.80 -11.63
CA MET A 56 -14.12 1.33 -10.35
C MET A 56 -13.89 0.25 -9.30
N TYR A 57 -14.81 -0.71 -9.14
CA TYR A 57 -14.66 -1.75 -8.12
C TYR A 57 -13.59 -2.78 -8.50
N ILE A 58 -13.35 -2.97 -9.80
CA ILE A 58 -12.25 -3.81 -10.29
C ILE A 58 -10.90 -3.14 -9.99
N PHE A 59 -10.80 -1.82 -10.16
CA PHE A 59 -9.61 -1.06 -9.73
C PHE A 59 -9.42 -1.11 -8.21
N LEU A 60 -10.49 -1.02 -7.42
CA LEU A 60 -10.44 -1.20 -5.97
C LEU A 60 -9.97 -2.61 -5.58
N CYS A 61 -10.41 -3.63 -6.29
CA CYS A 61 -9.91 -4.99 -6.08
C CYS A 61 -8.41 -5.06 -6.31
N SER A 62 -7.89 -4.43 -7.38
CA SER A 62 -6.44 -4.31 -7.65
C SER A 62 -5.72 -3.54 -6.53
N LEU A 63 -6.33 -2.49 -5.98
CA LEU A 63 -5.79 -1.73 -4.85
C LEU A 63 -5.66 -2.61 -3.60
N PHE A 64 -6.72 -3.34 -3.21
CA PHE A 64 -6.69 -4.24 -2.06
C PHE A 64 -5.71 -5.41 -2.26
N MET A 65 -5.54 -5.90 -3.47
CA MET A 65 -4.48 -6.87 -3.80
C MET A 65 -3.08 -6.29 -3.60
N ASN A 66 -2.88 -5.01 -3.95
CA ASN A 66 -1.62 -4.31 -3.69
C ASN A 66 -1.35 -4.15 -2.19
N GLU A 67 -2.39 -3.87 -1.39
CA GLU A 67 -2.25 -3.80 0.07
C GLU A 67 -1.82 -5.15 0.69
N LEU A 68 -2.38 -6.26 0.21
CA LEU A 68 -1.98 -7.60 0.61
C LEU A 68 -0.54 -7.91 0.18
N TYR A 69 -0.18 -7.55 -1.05
CA TYR A 69 1.17 -7.73 -1.58
C TYR A 69 2.22 -6.98 -0.75
N GLY A 70 2.03 -5.69 -0.53
CA GLY A 70 2.95 -4.86 0.25
C GLY A 70 3.07 -5.33 1.70
N SER A 71 1.94 -5.64 2.34
CA SER A 71 1.91 -6.13 3.72
C SER A 71 2.63 -7.47 3.84
N THR A 72 2.37 -8.43 2.94
CA THR A 72 3.01 -9.75 2.98
C THR A 72 4.51 -9.68 2.69
N GLY A 73 4.95 -8.74 1.86
CA GLY A 73 6.37 -8.51 1.58
C GLY A 73 7.14 -7.87 2.75
N LEU A 74 6.45 -7.23 3.69
CA LEU A 74 7.08 -6.44 4.76
C LEU A 74 6.94 -7.04 6.16
N TYR A 75 5.71 -7.39 6.56
CA TYR A 75 5.40 -7.75 7.94
C TYR A 75 6.11 -9.01 8.45
N PRO A 76 6.22 -10.13 7.68
CA PRO A 76 6.86 -11.33 8.19
C PRO A 76 8.31 -11.08 8.64
N LEU A 77 9.10 -10.39 7.82
CA LEU A 77 10.48 -10.06 8.17
C LEU A 77 10.55 -9.06 9.34
N LEU A 78 9.67 -8.05 9.35
CA LEU A 78 9.58 -7.08 10.44
C LEU A 78 9.28 -7.77 11.79
N LEU A 79 8.31 -8.67 11.83
CA LEU A 79 7.93 -9.43 13.03
C LEU A 79 9.08 -10.32 13.53
N ILE A 80 9.79 -10.98 12.61
CA ILE A 80 10.98 -11.78 12.95
C ILE A 80 12.03 -10.86 13.57
N GLN A 81 12.31 -9.69 12.99
CA GLN A 81 13.31 -8.76 13.50
C GLN A 81 12.94 -8.16 14.87
N ILE A 82 11.66 -7.84 15.11
CA ILE A 82 11.20 -7.33 16.41
C ILE A 82 11.41 -8.39 17.52
N PHE A 83 11.18 -9.65 17.22
CA PHE A 83 11.25 -10.73 18.22
C PHE A 83 12.66 -11.29 18.41
N SER A 84 13.52 -11.20 17.39
CA SER A 84 14.90 -11.70 17.41
C SER A 84 15.80 -10.91 18.39
N ASP A 85 16.80 -11.56 18.90
CA ASP A 85 17.90 -10.92 19.65
C ASP A 85 19.06 -10.52 18.72
N ILE A 86 19.10 -11.09 17.52
CA ILE A 86 20.09 -10.79 16.48
C ILE A 86 19.38 -10.15 15.30
N HIS A 87 19.60 -8.86 15.11
CA HIS A 87 18.90 -8.05 14.11
C HIS A 87 19.65 -8.02 12.77
N THR A 88 19.86 -9.18 12.16
CA THR A 88 20.54 -9.31 10.87
C THR A 88 19.60 -9.83 9.79
N VAL A 89 19.84 -9.43 8.56
CA VAL A 89 19.11 -9.88 7.36
C VAL A 89 20.11 -10.20 6.26
N SER A 90 19.90 -11.27 5.52
CA SER A 90 20.75 -11.56 4.36
C SER A 90 20.50 -10.57 3.22
N ALA A 91 21.52 -10.29 2.42
CA ALA A 91 21.43 -9.34 1.33
C ALA A 91 20.26 -9.67 0.34
N PRO A 92 20.03 -10.93 -0.09
CA PRO A 92 18.90 -11.25 -0.97
C PRO A 92 17.53 -10.89 -0.35
N PHE A 93 17.33 -11.16 0.95
CA PHE A 93 16.07 -10.80 1.62
C PHE A 93 15.92 -9.29 1.80
N CYS A 94 17.01 -8.56 1.99
CA CYS A 94 16.99 -7.10 2.03
C CYS A 94 16.57 -6.52 0.66
N TYR A 95 17.16 -7.01 -0.44
CA TYR A 95 16.76 -6.59 -1.80
C TYR A 95 15.32 -6.98 -2.11
N LEU A 96 14.86 -8.16 -1.70
CA LEU A 96 13.47 -8.57 -1.86
C LEU A 96 12.51 -7.64 -1.10
N GLN A 97 12.85 -7.24 0.11
CA GLN A 97 12.06 -6.31 0.90
C GLN A 97 11.98 -4.92 0.24
N ILE A 98 13.11 -4.39 -0.26
CA ILE A 98 13.15 -3.16 -1.04
C ILE A 98 12.25 -3.28 -2.28
N PHE A 99 12.36 -4.41 -3.01
CA PHE A 99 11.53 -4.66 -4.19
C PHE A 99 10.04 -4.60 -3.86
N CYS A 100 9.59 -5.34 -2.84
CA CYS A 100 8.19 -5.36 -2.44
C CYS A 100 7.70 -3.99 -2.00
N LEU A 101 8.47 -3.28 -1.17
CA LEU A 101 8.10 -1.98 -0.63
C LEU A 101 7.93 -0.91 -1.72
N TYR A 102 8.92 -0.81 -2.60
CA TYR A 102 8.90 0.22 -3.65
C TYR A 102 7.90 -0.12 -4.76
N THR A 103 7.73 -1.40 -5.11
CA THR A 103 6.69 -1.83 -6.04
C THR A 103 5.29 -1.52 -5.46
N TYR A 104 5.04 -1.89 -4.21
CA TYR A 104 3.81 -1.55 -3.49
C TYR A 104 3.49 -0.06 -3.58
N ALA A 105 4.45 0.80 -3.20
CA ALA A 105 4.26 2.24 -3.20
C ALA A 105 3.94 2.81 -4.59
N ASN A 106 4.59 2.30 -5.62
CA ASN A 106 4.37 2.77 -6.98
C ASN A 106 3.03 2.28 -7.54
N VAL A 107 2.70 1.00 -7.38
CA VAL A 107 1.40 0.44 -7.81
C VAL A 107 0.25 1.19 -7.17
N GLU A 108 0.39 1.62 -5.91
CA GLU A 108 -0.59 2.44 -5.21
C GLU A 108 -0.86 3.76 -5.97
N PHE A 109 0.19 4.54 -6.29
CA PHE A 109 0.04 5.80 -7.05
C PHE A 109 -0.56 5.58 -8.43
N TYR A 110 -0.10 4.56 -9.17
CA TYR A 110 -0.65 4.27 -10.51
C TYR A 110 -2.13 3.87 -10.42
N THR A 111 -2.49 3.05 -9.45
CA THR A 111 -3.88 2.62 -9.26
C THR A 111 -4.78 3.81 -8.89
N LEU A 112 -4.35 4.67 -7.96
CA LEU A 112 -5.08 5.89 -7.60
C LEU A 112 -5.22 6.84 -8.81
N ALA A 113 -4.20 6.96 -9.67
CA ALA A 113 -4.28 7.77 -10.87
C ALA A 113 -5.29 7.20 -11.88
N VAL A 114 -5.29 5.88 -12.09
CA VAL A 114 -6.27 5.20 -12.96
C VAL A 114 -7.69 5.36 -12.40
N MET A 115 -7.87 5.23 -11.09
CA MET A 115 -9.17 5.43 -10.44
C MET A 115 -9.65 6.87 -10.56
N SER A 116 -8.76 7.86 -10.45
CA SER A 116 -9.12 9.27 -10.68
C SER A 116 -9.54 9.53 -12.13
N TYR A 117 -8.88 8.92 -13.09
CA TYR A 117 -9.26 8.96 -14.50
C TYR A 117 -10.63 8.32 -14.75
N ASP A 118 -10.92 7.16 -14.13
CA ASP A 118 -12.24 6.53 -14.20
C ASP A 118 -13.33 7.47 -13.67
N ARG A 119 -13.11 8.09 -12.52
CA ARG A 119 -14.07 9.08 -11.97
C ARG A 119 -14.24 10.28 -12.87
N TYR A 120 -13.17 10.79 -13.47
CA TYR A 120 -13.26 11.87 -14.45
C TYR A 120 -14.14 11.49 -15.63
N LEU A 121 -13.95 10.33 -16.23
CA LEU A 121 -14.76 9.87 -17.34
C LEU A 121 -16.25 9.68 -16.95
N SER A 122 -16.50 9.07 -15.81
CA SER A 122 -17.87 8.79 -15.36
C SER A 122 -18.68 10.04 -15.02
N ILE A 123 -18.03 11.13 -14.61
CA ILE A 123 -18.67 12.37 -14.18
C ILE A 123 -18.68 13.42 -15.29
N CYS A 124 -17.55 13.59 -15.99
CA CYS A 124 -17.40 14.64 -17.01
C CYS A 124 -17.79 14.19 -18.43
N CYS A 125 -17.75 12.89 -18.72
CA CYS A 125 -18.02 12.32 -20.03
C CYS A 125 -19.02 11.13 -19.96
N PRO A 126 -20.18 11.23 -19.29
CA PRO A 126 -21.04 10.09 -18.98
C PRO A 126 -21.58 9.37 -20.22
N LEU A 127 -21.84 10.10 -21.31
CA LEU A 127 -22.34 9.52 -22.56
C LEU A 127 -21.30 8.66 -23.29
N GLN A 128 -20.03 8.92 -23.09
CA GLN A 128 -18.91 8.21 -23.70
C GLN A 128 -18.28 7.18 -22.76
N TYR A 129 -18.72 7.12 -21.51
CA TYR A 129 -18.07 6.30 -20.47
C TYR A 129 -17.96 4.82 -20.90
N ASN A 130 -19.05 4.21 -21.34
CA ASN A 130 -19.07 2.79 -21.70
C ASN A 130 -18.25 2.46 -22.96
N THR A 131 -18.05 3.43 -23.86
CA THR A 131 -17.19 3.26 -25.03
C THR A 131 -15.72 3.46 -24.71
N LEU A 132 -15.40 4.32 -23.75
CA LEU A 132 -14.04 4.64 -23.34
C LEU A 132 -13.49 3.68 -22.28
N MET A 133 -14.36 3.13 -21.41
CA MET A 133 -13.95 2.27 -20.29
C MET A 133 -14.43 0.82 -20.50
N THR A 134 -13.97 0.22 -21.59
CA THR A 134 -14.24 -1.20 -21.92
C THR A 134 -13.48 -2.14 -20.99
N SER A 135 -13.97 -3.40 -20.85
CA SER A 135 -13.30 -4.41 -20.02
C SER A 135 -11.85 -4.65 -20.41
N ASN A 136 -11.53 -4.63 -21.72
CA ASN A 136 -10.15 -4.77 -22.20
C ASN A 136 -9.29 -3.58 -21.76
N LYS A 137 -9.83 -2.36 -21.79
CA LYS A 137 -9.12 -1.17 -21.32
C LYS A 137 -8.89 -1.20 -19.82
N VAL A 138 -9.86 -1.64 -19.03
CA VAL A 138 -9.71 -1.84 -17.57
C VAL A 138 -8.59 -2.82 -17.28
N ALA A 139 -8.60 -4.00 -17.94
CA ALA A 139 -7.55 -5.00 -17.78
C ALA A 139 -6.16 -4.46 -18.19
N MET A 140 -6.08 -3.72 -19.30
CA MET A 140 -4.85 -3.08 -19.74
C MET A 140 -4.33 -2.05 -18.73
N LEU A 141 -5.20 -1.19 -18.21
CA LEU A 141 -4.81 -0.17 -17.20
C LEU A 141 -4.29 -0.81 -15.92
N ILE A 142 -4.92 -1.89 -15.44
CA ILE A 142 -4.43 -2.65 -14.29
C ILE A 142 -3.07 -3.28 -14.61
N ALA A 143 -2.95 -3.95 -15.74
CA ALA A 143 -1.68 -4.57 -16.14
C ALA A 143 -0.53 -3.54 -16.20
N LEU A 144 -0.78 -2.36 -16.77
CA LEU A 144 0.19 -1.28 -16.83
C LEU A 144 0.53 -0.71 -15.44
N SER A 145 -0.46 -0.59 -14.56
CA SER A 145 -0.24 -0.11 -13.17
C SER A 145 0.67 -1.03 -12.36
N TRP A 146 0.77 -2.30 -12.72
CA TRP A 146 1.68 -3.26 -12.10
C TRP A 146 3.01 -3.38 -12.87
N LEU A 147 2.94 -3.51 -14.19
CA LEU A 147 4.12 -3.81 -15.02
C LEU A 147 5.15 -2.70 -15.00
N PHE A 148 4.74 -1.42 -15.14
CA PHE A 148 5.68 -0.29 -15.14
C PHE A 148 6.45 -0.17 -13.82
N PRO A 149 5.80 -0.19 -12.62
CA PRO A 149 6.53 -0.23 -11.37
C PRO A 149 7.49 -1.41 -11.25
N PHE A 150 7.05 -2.62 -11.59
CA PHE A 150 7.90 -3.81 -11.55
C PHE A 150 9.20 -3.61 -12.34
N LEU A 151 9.09 -3.21 -13.61
CA LEU A 151 10.25 -2.99 -14.46
C LEU A 151 11.18 -1.91 -13.93
N ALA A 152 10.63 -0.79 -13.47
CA ALA A 152 11.41 0.32 -12.94
C ALA A 152 12.16 -0.08 -11.66
N ILE A 153 11.52 -0.83 -10.76
CA ILE A 153 12.15 -1.27 -9.52
C ILE A 153 13.18 -2.37 -9.77
N VAL A 154 12.97 -3.27 -10.75
CA VAL A 154 14.01 -4.24 -11.19
C VAL A 154 15.26 -3.49 -11.66
N ILE A 155 15.11 -2.44 -12.47
CA ILE A 155 16.25 -1.62 -12.92
C ILE A 155 16.96 -0.98 -11.72
N MET A 156 16.21 -0.38 -10.80
CA MET A 156 16.75 0.24 -9.58
C MET A 156 17.57 -0.76 -8.75
N ILE A 157 17.03 -1.96 -8.52
CA ILE A 157 17.72 -3.01 -7.76
C ILE A 157 18.95 -3.51 -8.51
N SER A 158 18.89 -3.67 -9.82
CA SER A 158 20.04 -4.09 -10.63
C SER A 158 21.18 -3.08 -10.53
N LEU A 159 20.88 -1.78 -10.54
CA LEU A 159 21.86 -0.72 -10.32
C LEU A 159 22.47 -0.78 -8.91
N ASN A 160 21.66 -1.10 -7.90
CA ASN A 160 22.13 -1.19 -6.52
C ASN A 160 22.96 -2.46 -6.26
N ALA A 161 22.58 -3.58 -6.86
CA ALA A 161 23.30 -4.84 -6.72
C ALA A 161 24.72 -4.79 -7.31
N SER A 162 25.00 -3.84 -8.21
CA SER A 162 26.34 -3.62 -8.76
C SER A 162 27.25 -2.76 -7.86
N LEU A 163 26.71 -2.16 -6.80
CA LEU A 163 27.49 -1.32 -5.87
C LEU A 163 28.38 -2.17 -4.97
N GLN A 164 29.61 -1.74 -4.79
CA GLN A 164 30.47 -2.23 -3.71
C GLN A 164 30.13 -1.51 -2.40
N LEU A 165 29.78 -2.29 -1.38
CA LEU A 165 29.37 -1.77 -0.08
C LEU A 165 30.53 -1.80 0.90
N CYS A 166 30.77 -0.69 1.61
CA CYS A 166 31.79 -0.52 2.66
C CYS A 166 31.24 -0.64 4.08
N GLY A 167 29.92 -0.70 4.22
CA GLY A 167 29.24 -0.88 5.49
C GLY A 167 28.13 -1.90 5.38
N ASN A 168 27.63 -2.36 6.53
CA ASN A 168 26.52 -3.29 6.64
C ASN A 168 25.50 -2.89 7.71
N ILE A 169 25.59 -1.68 8.28
CA ILE A 169 24.68 -1.22 9.34
C ILE A 169 23.62 -0.29 8.72
N ILE A 170 22.36 -0.67 8.88
CA ILE A 170 21.18 0.08 8.44
C ILE A 170 20.47 0.63 9.69
N ASP A 171 20.37 1.97 9.80
CA ASP A 171 19.71 2.64 10.93
C ASP A 171 18.20 2.80 10.68
N ARG A 172 17.52 1.69 10.38
CA ARG A 172 16.09 1.59 10.08
C ARG A 172 15.53 0.29 10.66
N LEU A 173 14.16 0.18 10.68
CA LEU A 173 13.45 -1.04 11.08
C LEU A 173 13.37 -2.08 9.96
N TYR A 174 13.60 -1.67 8.73
CA TYR A 174 13.56 -2.51 7.52
C TYR A 174 14.48 -1.93 6.45
N CYS A 175 14.75 -2.73 5.42
CA CYS A 175 15.59 -2.32 4.31
C CYS A 175 14.90 -1.26 3.46
N ASP A 176 15.60 -0.17 3.20
CA ASP A 176 15.21 0.86 2.25
C ASP A 176 16.35 1.17 1.27
N ASN A 177 15.97 1.61 0.08
CA ASN A 177 16.90 1.84 -1.01
C ASN A 177 17.98 2.88 -0.67
N TYR A 178 17.59 3.99 -0.04
CA TYR A 178 18.52 5.08 0.24
C TYR A 178 19.57 4.69 1.27
N SER A 179 19.16 4.01 2.34
CA SER A 179 20.07 3.51 3.37
C SER A 179 21.08 2.53 2.79
N LEU A 180 20.67 1.68 1.84
CA LEU A 180 21.57 0.74 1.17
C LEU A 180 22.57 1.45 0.26
N VAL A 181 22.11 2.38 -0.58
CA VAL A 181 22.99 3.17 -1.47
C VAL A 181 23.99 4.00 -0.67
N LYS A 182 23.62 4.49 0.52
CA LYS A 182 24.49 5.24 1.42
C LYS A 182 25.69 4.41 1.98
N LEU A 183 25.58 3.08 1.96
CA LEU A 183 26.66 2.18 2.38
C LEU A 183 27.72 1.93 1.28
N ALA A 184 27.53 2.47 0.08
CA ALA A 184 28.44 2.27 -1.02
C ALA A 184 29.82 2.91 -0.78
N CYS A 185 30.87 2.24 -1.28
CA CYS A 185 32.26 2.70 -1.18
C CYS A 185 32.64 3.78 -2.17
N TYR A 186 31.91 3.87 -3.28
CA TYR A 186 32.23 4.69 -4.44
C TYR A 186 31.08 5.60 -4.80
N ASP A 187 31.25 6.33 -5.90
CA ASP A 187 30.26 7.24 -6.41
C ASP A 187 28.92 6.55 -6.73
N THR A 188 27.85 7.09 -6.18
CA THR A 188 26.46 6.63 -6.33
C THR A 188 25.61 7.58 -7.19
N THR A 189 26.26 8.45 -7.97
CA THR A 189 25.57 9.48 -8.76
C THR A 189 24.54 8.87 -9.69
N VAL A 190 24.86 7.78 -10.40
CA VAL A 190 23.91 7.11 -11.32
C VAL A 190 22.68 6.61 -10.57
N ASN A 191 22.86 5.93 -9.42
CA ASN A 191 21.77 5.42 -8.59
C ASN A 191 20.88 6.55 -8.05
N ASN A 192 21.51 7.63 -7.56
CA ASN A 192 20.79 8.78 -7.05
C ASN A 192 20.03 9.54 -8.14
N VAL A 193 20.66 9.76 -9.30
CA VAL A 193 20.03 10.43 -10.45
C VAL A 193 18.85 9.61 -10.98
N TYR A 194 19.02 8.29 -11.15
CA TYR A 194 17.92 7.41 -11.54
C TYR A 194 16.76 7.49 -10.54
N GLY A 195 17.05 7.33 -9.25
CA GLY A 195 16.05 7.38 -8.20
C GLY A 195 15.32 8.73 -8.14
N LEU A 196 16.03 9.85 -8.27
CA LEU A 196 15.44 11.19 -8.26
C LEU A 196 14.57 11.46 -9.49
N ILE A 197 15.06 11.14 -10.70
CA ILE A 197 14.30 11.33 -11.94
C ILE A 197 13.05 10.48 -11.92
N TYR A 198 13.17 9.20 -11.56
CA TYR A 198 12.04 8.28 -11.48
C TYR A 198 11.00 8.76 -10.46
N THR A 199 11.43 9.08 -9.25
CA THR A 199 10.55 9.60 -8.19
C THR A 199 9.85 10.89 -8.62
N PHE A 200 10.58 11.81 -9.26
CA PHE A 200 10.00 13.06 -9.76
C PHE A 200 8.95 12.80 -10.84
N ILE A 201 9.22 11.96 -11.83
CA ILE A 201 8.27 11.63 -12.90
C ILE A 201 7.02 10.95 -12.33
N VAL A 202 7.19 9.94 -11.49
CA VAL A 202 6.07 9.17 -10.94
C VAL A 202 5.26 10.00 -9.94
N LEU A 203 5.90 10.54 -8.90
CA LEU A 203 5.17 11.29 -7.88
C LEU A 203 4.58 12.58 -8.46
N PHE A 204 5.40 13.39 -9.11
CA PHE A 204 4.92 14.68 -9.61
C PHE A 204 3.97 14.51 -10.80
N GLY A 205 4.31 13.67 -11.77
CA GLY A 205 3.48 13.42 -12.95
C GLY A 205 2.10 12.85 -12.60
N LEU A 206 2.05 11.81 -11.78
CA LEU A 206 0.79 11.18 -11.38
C LEU A 206 -0.04 12.08 -10.45
N VAL A 207 0.58 12.76 -9.49
CA VAL A 207 -0.13 13.70 -8.59
C VAL A 207 -0.71 14.86 -9.38
N VAL A 208 0.03 15.44 -10.33
CA VAL A 208 -0.49 16.51 -11.21
C VAL A 208 -1.67 16.00 -12.06
N LEU A 209 -1.58 14.78 -12.60
CA LEU A 209 -2.69 14.16 -13.33
C LEU A 209 -3.93 14.00 -12.46
N ILE A 210 -3.75 13.50 -11.24
CA ILE A 210 -4.85 13.32 -10.28
C ILE A 210 -5.47 14.68 -9.93
N ILE A 211 -4.68 15.67 -9.58
CA ILE A 211 -5.16 17.04 -9.26
C ILE A 211 -5.91 17.63 -10.46
N TYR A 212 -5.38 17.49 -11.66
CA TYR A 212 -6.05 17.96 -12.88
C TYR A 212 -7.43 17.31 -13.06
N THR A 213 -7.54 16.00 -12.93
CA THR A 213 -8.82 15.28 -13.04
C THR A 213 -9.83 15.77 -12.00
N TYR A 214 -9.40 15.97 -10.74
CA TYR A 214 -10.29 16.48 -9.69
C TYR A 214 -10.69 17.94 -9.88
N ILE A 215 -9.81 18.81 -10.38
CA ILE A 215 -10.19 20.19 -10.75
C ILE A 215 -11.28 20.15 -11.82
N ARG A 216 -11.17 19.30 -12.84
CA ARG A 216 -12.18 19.12 -13.88
C ARG A 216 -13.52 18.61 -13.34
N ILE A 217 -13.46 17.60 -12.46
CA ILE A 217 -14.64 17.06 -11.77
C ILE A 217 -15.34 18.15 -10.95
N LEU A 218 -14.59 18.92 -10.16
CA LEU A 218 -15.14 20.00 -9.34
C LEU A 218 -15.81 21.08 -10.19
N LYS A 219 -15.20 21.51 -11.31
CA LYS A 219 -15.80 22.46 -12.22
C LYS A 219 -17.17 22.01 -12.73
N VAL A 220 -17.30 20.75 -13.14
CA VAL A 220 -18.58 20.16 -13.59
C VAL A 220 -19.58 20.08 -12.44
N CYS A 221 -19.13 19.71 -11.24
CA CYS A 221 -19.98 19.60 -10.07
C CYS A 221 -20.53 20.95 -9.59
N PHE A 222 -19.72 22.00 -9.62
CA PHE A 222 -20.16 23.36 -9.24
C PHE A 222 -21.17 23.96 -10.23
N SER A 223 -21.10 23.59 -11.49
CA SER A 223 -22.06 24.01 -12.52
C SER A 223 -23.34 23.15 -12.54
N GLY A 224 -23.37 22.03 -11.85
CA GLY A 224 -24.48 21.09 -11.80
C GLY A 224 -25.48 21.32 -10.66
N SER A 225 -26.52 20.49 -10.62
CA SER A 225 -27.52 20.52 -9.54
C SER A 225 -26.89 20.15 -8.17
N LYS A 226 -27.54 20.60 -7.07
CA LYS A 226 -27.12 20.25 -5.70
C LYS A 226 -26.99 18.74 -5.48
N GLN A 227 -27.85 17.95 -6.11
CA GLN A 227 -27.84 16.49 -6.03
C GLN A 227 -26.63 15.90 -6.75
N THR A 228 -26.31 16.37 -7.97
CA THR A 228 -25.12 15.97 -8.74
C THR A 228 -23.85 16.27 -7.96
N ARG A 229 -23.76 17.46 -7.38
CA ARG A 229 -22.62 17.87 -6.54
C ARG A 229 -22.43 16.96 -5.33
N ARG A 230 -23.53 16.65 -4.60
CA ARG A 230 -23.46 15.76 -3.43
C ARG A 230 -22.98 14.36 -3.79
N LYS A 231 -23.49 13.79 -4.90
CA LYS A 231 -23.07 12.46 -5.39
C LYS A 231 -21.60 12.43 -5.79
N ALA A 232 -21.14 13.46 -6.52
CA ALA A 232 -19.75 13.53 -6.93
C ALA A 232 -18.79 13.69 -5.75
N VAL A 233 -19.10 14.56 -4.80
CA VAL A 233 -18.29 14.75 -3.58
C VAL A 233 -18.20 13.44 -2.80
N SER A 234 -19.31 12.74 -2.54
CA SER A 234 -19.30 11.48 -1.79
C SER A 234 -18.49 10.38 -2.47
N THR A 235 -18.40 10.39 -3.81
CA THR A 235 -17.62 9.41 -4.57
C THR A 235 -16.12 9.78 -4.64
N CYS A 236 -15.80 11.09 -4.69
CA CYS A 236 -14.41 11.55 -4.79
C CYS A 236 -13.70 11.62 -3.44
N THR A 237 -14.43 11.85 -2.34
CA THR A 237 -13.85 11.98 -1.00
C THR A 237 -12.98 10.77 -0.60
N PRO A 238 -13.41 9.50 -0.76
CA PRO A 238 -12.58 8.34 -0.43
C PRO A 238 -11.22 8.36 -1.15
N HIS A 239 -11.22 8.70 -2.43
CA HIS A 239 -10.00 8.77 -3.23
C HIS A 239 -9.04 9.86 -2.75
N LEU A 240 -9.57 11.07 -2.51
CA LEU A 240 -8.75 12.19 -2.02
C LEU A 240 -8.20 11.89 -0.63
N THR A 241 -8.98 11.23 0.24
CA THR A 241 -8.53 10.80 1.56
C THR A 241 -7.40 9.77 1.45
N SER A 242 -7.57 8.74 0.61
CA SER A 242 -6.53 7.74 0.35
C SER A 242 -5.26 8.37 -0.21
N LEU A 243 -5.38 9.22 -1.23
CA LEU A 243 -4.22 9.92 -1.83
C LEU A 243 -3.49 10.79 -0.82
N PHE A 244 -4.23 11.56 -0.01
CA PHE A 244 -3.65 12.42 1.03
C PHE A 244 -2.90 11.60 2.07
N ASN A 245 -3.53 10.56 2.62
CA ASN A 245 -2.92 9.66 3.61
C ASN A 245 -1.66 9.01 3.06
N PHE A 246 -1.71 8.49 1.83
CA PHE A 246 -0.57 7.87 1.17
C PHE A 246 0.58 8.85 0.93
N SER A 247 0.26 10.06 0.46
CA SER A 247 1.26 11.12 0.23
C SER A 247 1.96 11.54 1.53
N VAL A 248 1.23 11.63 2.64
CA VAL A 248 1.79 11.91 3.98
C VAL A 248 2.72 10.77 4.42
N GLY A 249 2.33 9.51 4.22
CA GLY A 249 3.17 8.35 4.51
C GLY A 249 4.47 8.34 3.71
N CYS A 250 4.40 8.59 2.40
CA CYS A 250 5.58 8.73 1.55
C CYS A 250 6.48 9.90 1.98
N LEU A 251 5.90 11.02 2.38
CA LEU A 251 6.66 12.15 2.90
C LEU A 251 7.43 11.77 4.17
N PHE A 252 6.80 11.04 5.11
CA PHE A 252 7.47 10.55 6.30
C PHE A 252 8.64 9.62 5.97
N GLU A 253 8.47 8.73 4.99
CA GLU A 253 9.55 7.86 4.52
C GLU A 253 10.72 8.65 3.92
N ILE A 254 10.44 9.63 3.07
CA ILE A 254 11.46 10.49 2.45
C ILE A 254 12.19 11.30 3.53
N VAL A 255 11.47 11.93 4.45
CA VAL A 255 12.06 12.71 5.54
C VAL A 255 12.96 11.83 6.41
N GLN A 256 12.48 10.67 6.82
CA GLN A 256 13.21 9.76 7.67
C GLN A 256 14.47 9.17 6.99
N SER A 257 14.42 8.93 5.68
CA SER A 257 15.57 8.41 4.93
C SER A 257 16.64 9.51 4.67
N ARG A 258 16.24 10.76 4.48
CA ARG A 258 17.14 11.87 4.11
C ARG A 258 17.70 12.63 5.31
N LEU A 259 16.96 12.70 6.41
CA LEU A 259 17.41 13.37 7.63
C LEU A 259 18.13 12.40 8.57
N ASN A 260 19.12 12.92 9.28
CA ASN A 260 19.77 12.15 10.34
C ASN A 260 18.86 12.07 11.57
N MET A 261 18.17 10.93 11.71
CA MET A 261 17.22 10.67 12.79
C MET A 261 17.87 10.06 14.04
N SER A 262 19.19 9.96 14.12
CA SER A 262 19.89 9.34 15.26
C SER A 262 19.63 10.06 16.60
N ARG A 263 19.30 11.37 16.56
CA ARG A 263 18.94 12.17 17.75
C ARG A 263 17.44 12.17 18.06
N ALA A 264 16.61 11.64 17.17
CA ALA A 264 15.16 11.60 17.39
C ALA A 264 14.81 10.49 18.41
N PRO A 265 13.78 10.72 19.26
CA PRO A 265 13.29 9.68 20.17
C PRO A 265 12.96 8.39 19.41
N MET A 266 13.30 7.25 19.99
CA MET A 266 13.05 5.93 19.40
C MET A 266 11.56 5.73 19.00
N ILE A 267 10.64 6.13 19.87
CA ILE A 267 9.20 6.03 19.63
C ILE A 267 8.79 6.79 18.37
N LEU A 268 9.34 7.99 18.13
CA LEU A 268 9.05 8.77 16.93
C LEU A 268 9.59 8.07 15.67
N ARG A 269 10.78 7.49 15.72
CA ARG A 269 11.36 6.74 14.60
C ARG A 269 10.54 5.51 14.26
N ILE A 270 10.11 4.75 15.26
CA ILE A 270 9.21 3.59 15.10
C ILE A 270 7.87 4.04 14.51
N PHE A 271 7.26 5.09 15.06
CA PHE A 271 5.98 5.61 14.57
C PHE A 271 6.04 6.03 13.09
N LEU A 272 7.05 6.82 12.71
CA LEU A 272 7.20 7.27 11.32
C LEU A 272 7.42 6.10 10.35
N SER A 273 8.23 5.10 10.75
CA SER A 273 8.48 3.91 9.94
C SER A 273 7.21 3.05 9.79
N LEU A 274 6.43 2.89 10.86
CA LEU A 274 5.24 2.05 10.86
C LEU A 274 4.02 2.75 10.25
N TYR A 275 3.98 4.10 10.27
CA TYR A 275 2.86 4.85 9.73
C TYR A 275 2.55 4.46 8.29
N PHE A 276 3.54 4.49 7.42
CA PHE A 276 3.40 4.18 6.00
C PHE A 276 2.88 2.76 5.77
N ILE A 277 3.39 1.79 6.52
CA ILE A 277 3.06 0.37 6.36
C ILE A 277 1.73 -0.03 6.99
N ILE A 278 1.27 0.66 8.03
CA ILE A 278 0.05 0.31 8.77
C ILE A 278 -1.15 1.13 8.29
N PHE A 279 -0.98 2.45 8.22
CA PHE A 279 -2.13 3.33 8.01
C PHE A 279 -2.75 3.17 6.63
N GLN A 280 -1.95 3.06 5.57
CA GLN A 280 -2.49 2.95 4.22
C GLN A 280 -3.27 1.65 4.01
N PRO A 281 -2.71 0.44 4.32
CA PRO A 281 -3.43 -0.81 4.13
C PRO A 281 -4.68 -0.98 4.99
N LEU A 282 -4.80 -0.25 6.10
CA LEU A 282 -6.00 -0.21 6.93
C LEU A 282 -6.97 0.90 6.51
N CYS A 283 -6.43 2.06 6.13
CA CYS A 283 -7.26 3.21 5.76
C CYS A 283 -8.08 2.92 4.50
N ASN A 284 -7.49 2.31 3.50
CA ASN A 284 -8.15 2.02 2.24
C ASN A 284 -9.41 1.17 2.41
N PRO A 285 -9.39 -0.04 3.01
CA PRO A 285 -10.60 -0.83 3.20
C PRO A 285 -11.64 -0.12 4.06
N VAL A 286 -11.24 0.64 5.08
CA VAL A 286 -12.17 1.39 5.94
C VAL A 286 -12.83 2.53 5.16
N VAL A 287 -12.03 3.36 4.49
CA VAL A 287 -12.51 4.54 3.77
C VAL A 287 -13.40 4.14 2.60
N TYR A 288 -13.02 3.15 1.80
CA TYR A 288 -13.85 2.69 0.69
C TYR A 288 -15.05 1.85 1.14
N GLY A 289 -14.87 0.99 2.14
CA GLY A 289 -15.94 0.15 2.67
C GLY A 289 -17.06 0.94 3.33
N LEU A 290 -16.75 2.05 4.01
CA LEU A 290 -17.75 2.89 4.68
C LEU A 290 -18.39 3.92 3.74
N ASN A 291 -17.64 4.53 2.83
CA ASN A 291 -18.12 5.65 2.01
C ASN A 291 -18.81 5.21 0.71
N LEU A 292 -18.47 4.04 0.17
CA LEU A 292 -19.14 3.54 -1.02
C LEU A 292 -20.41 2.77 -0.62
N SER A 293 -21.57 3.41 -0.80
CA SER A 293 -22.88 2.89 -0.35
C SER A 293 -23.18 1.46 -0.81
N LYS A 294 -22.81 1.10 -2.05
CA LYS A 294 -22.99 -0.27 -2.55
C LYS A 294 -22.14 -1.28 -1.76
N ILE A 295 -20.85 -0.99 -1.53
CA ILE A 295 -19.97 -1.86 -0.72
C ILE A 295 -20.50 -1.95 0.70
N HIS A 296 -20.80 -0.81 1.32
CA HIS A 296 -21.28 -0.74 2.70
C HIS A 296 -22.54 -1.58 2.94
N ILE A 297 -23.54 -1.51 2.02
CA ILE A 297 -24.77 -2.30 2.11
C ILE A 297 -24.45 -3.80 1.96
N LEU A 298 -23.64 -4.18 0.97
CA LEU A 298 -23.30 -5.58 0.72
C LEU A 298 -22.46 -6.18 1.86
N CYS A 299 -21.52 -5.43 2.42
CA CYS A 299 -20.78 -5.87 3.60
C CYS A 299 -21.71 -6.16 4.78
N ARG A 300 -22.70 -5.27 5.06
CA ARG A 300 -23.70 -5.52 6.11
C ARG A 300 -24.51 -6.79 5.85
N VAL A 301 -24.99 -6.97 4.63
CA VAL A 301 -25.79 -8.15 4.26
C VAL A 301 -24.97 -9.42 4.45
N GLN A 302 -23.73 -9.43 3.98
CA GLN A 302 -22.86 -10.60 4.06
C GLN A 302 -22.50 -10.97 5.52
N VAL A 303 -22.17 -10.00 6.35
CA VAL A 303 -21.91 -10.22 7.76
C VAL A 303 -23.16 -10.80 8.46
N VAL A 304 -24.34 -10.26 8.18
CA VAL A 304 -25.60 -10.76 8.76
C VAL A 304 -25.87 -12.20 8.29
N GLN A 305 -25.67 -12.50 7.01
CA GLN A 305 -25.85 -13.86 6.47
C GLN A 305 -24.91 -14.88 7.11
N GLU A 306 -23.63 -14.52 7.28
CA GLU A 306 -22.64 -15.37 7.93
C GLU A 306 -22.97 -15.59 9.40
N CYS A 307 -23.36 -14.55 10.14
CA CYS A 307 -23.80 -14.66 11.52
C CYS A 307 -25.03 -15.56 11.66
N LEU A 308 -26.05 -15.39 10.79
CA LEU A 308 -27.25 -16.24 10.79
C LEU A 308 -26.92 -17.70 10.45
N GLY A 309 -26.04 -17.92 9.46
CA GLY A 309 -25.55 -19.26 9.12
C GLY A 309 -24.82 -19.94 10.27
N TYR A 310 -23.99 -19.19 10.99
CA TYR A 310 -23.30 -19.70 12.18
C TYR A 310 -24.27 -20.06 13.30
N VAL A 311 -25.23 -19.18 13.60
CA VAL A 311 -26.28 -19.46 14.61
C VAL A 311 -27.13 -20.66 14.23
N TYR A 312 -27.52 -20.76 12.95
CA TYR A 312 -28.28 -21.94 12.46
C TYR A 312 -27.50 -23.26 12.65
N ASN A 313 -26.20 -23.26 12.32
CA ASN A 313 -25.34 -24.43 12.51
C ASN A 313 -25.15 -24.81 13.98
N LEU A 314 -25.01 -23.82 14.87
CA LEU A 314 -24.96 -24.07 16.32
C LEU A 314 -26.26 -24.69 16.83
N LEU A 315 -27.41 -24.19 16.43
CA LEU A 315 -28.71 -24.74 16.81
C LEU A 315 -28.90 -26.15 16.27
N LYS A 316 -28.54 -26.41 15.02
CA LYS A 316 -28.60 -27.76 14.44
C LYS A 316 -27.71 -28.76 15.15
N ASN A 317 -26.48 -28.37 15.50
CA ASN A 317 -25.55 -29.24 16.21
C ASN A 317 -25.93 -29.40 17.70
N GLY A 318 -26.56 -28.39 18.31
CA GLY A 318 -27.11 -28.48 19.66
C GLY A 318 -28.27 -29.44 19.77
N HIS A 319 -29.15 -29.50 18.78
CA HIS A 319 -30.27 -30.45 18.70
C HIS A 319 -29.82 -31.91 18.50
N LEU A 320 -28.68 -32.16 17.87
CA LEU A 320 -28.09 -33.49 17.70
C LEU A 320 -27.50 -34.03 19.03
N LYS A 321 -26.98 -33.19 19.92
CA LYS A 321 -26.45 -33.59 21.24
C LYS A 321 -27.53 -33.93 22.29
N HIS A 322 -28.78 -33.54 22.07
CA HIS A 322 -29.89 -33.87 22.97
C HIS A 322 -30.68 -35.11 22.53
N ARG A 323 -30.28 -35.80 21.43
CA ARG A 323 -30.92 -37.03 20.93
C ARG A 323 -30.08 -38.31 21.08
N THR A 324 -28.91 -38.20 21.67
CA THR A 324 -28.07 -39.32 22.11
C THR A 324 -28.03 -39.37 23.63
#